data_c0ac8ed73721a87398b86b9b3b0cc15b
#
_entry.id   c0ac8ed73721a87398b86b9b3b0cc15b
#
_cell.length_a   1.000
_cell.length_b   1.000
_cell.length_c   1.000
_cell.angle_alpha   90.00
_cell.angle_beta   90.00
_cell.angle_gamma   90.00
#
_symmetry.space_group_name_H-M   'P 1'
#
loop_
_entity.id
_entity.type
_entity.pdbx_description
1 polymer ?
#
loop_
_entity_poly.entity_id
_entity_poly.type
_entity_poly.pdbx_seq_one_letter_code
_entity_poly.pdbx_strand_id
1 'polypeptide(L)'
;LTPLTLELGGKSPAIVADDYPIEQAAARIATGKWFNGGQTCIAPDYVLVLADCADALVAAIRKAAGRLYPAYAANSDYTAIVNERHYRRLTALVEDARAKGAKIVTLNPAKEKPAAASRKLLPTLVLGVTDDMAIMREEIFGPLLPIETYATLDEAIAKLNARPHPLAFYYF
;
A
#
# COMPACT_ATOMS: atom_id res chain seq x y z
N LEU A 1 39.23 -6.39 -7.55
CA LEU A 1 37.96 -5.79 -7.09
C LEU A 1 36.81 -6.50 -7.78
N THR A 2 35.89 -7.08 -7.04
CA THR A 2 34.70 -7.74 -7.58
C THR A 2 33.60 -6.69 -7.80
N PRO A 3 32.96 -6.62 -8.97
CA PRO A 3 31.80 -5.77 -9.19
C PRO A 3 30.67 -6.13 -8.22
N LEU A 4 29.98 -5.11 -7.69
CA LEU A 4 28.88 -5.29 -6.76
C LEU A 4 27.68 -4.46 -7.22
N THR A 5 26.52 -5.09 -7.25
CA THR A 5 25.23 -4.42 -7.43
C THR A 5 24.44 -4.51 -6.13
N LEU A 6 23.96 -3.37 -5.65
CA LEU A 6 23.14 -3.29 -4.42
C LEU A 6 21.70 -2.95 -4.81
N GLU A 7 20.76 -3.75 -4.31
CA GLU A 7 19.32 -3.49 -4.38
C GLU A 7 18.77 -3.43 -2.95
N LEU A 8 18.38 -2.24 -2.51
CA LEU A 8 18.10 -1.95 -1.11
C LEU A 8 16.62 -1.69 -0.83
N GLY A 9 15.73 -1.92 -1.79
CA GLY A 9 14.29 -1.69 -1.66
C GLY A 9 13.93 -0.21 -1.72
N GLY A 10 12.98 0.21 -0.88
CA GLY A 10 12.52 1.59 -0.79
C GLY A 10 11.01 1.73 -0.94
N LYS A 11 10.52 2.98 -0.86
CA LYS A 11 9.09 3.30 -0.95
C LYS A 11 8.70 3.55 -2.41
N SER A 12 8.32 2.47 -3.12
CA SER A 12 7.93 2.51 -4.53
C SER A 12 6.57 3.18 -4.72
N PRO A 13 6.48 4.37 -5.35
CA PRO A 13 5.22 5.09 -5.57
C PRO A 13 4.44 4.53 -6.75
N ALA A 14 3.12 4.66 -6.69
CA ALA A 14 2.24 4.52 -7.83
C ALA A 14 1.46 5.82 -8.04
N ILE A 15 1.67 6.50 -9.17
CA ILE A 15 0.88 7.67 -9.58
C ILE A 15 -0.27 7.19 -10.45
N VAL A 16 -1.47 7.69 -10.17
CA VAL A 16 -2.64 7.52 -11.03
C VAL A 16 -3.02 8.86 -11.61
N ALA A 17 -2.77 9.03 -12.92
CA ALA A 17 -3.14 10.23 -13.67
C ALA A 17 -4.65 10.26 -13.98
N ASP A 18 -5.13 11.42 -14.40
CA ASP A 18 -6.55 11.65 -14.66
C ASP A 18 -7.06 11.02 -15.97
N ASP A 19 -6.16 10.78 -16.90
CA ASP A 19 -6.45 10.19 -18.20
C ASP A 19 -6.35 8.65 -18.23
N TYR A 20 -5.93 8.02 -17.11
CA TYR A 20 -5.84 6.56 -17.04
C TYR A 20 -7.11 5.94 -16.40
N PRO A 21 -7.68 4.86 -16.96
CA PRO A 21 -8.88 4.22 -16.42
C PRO A 21 -8.66 3.73 -14.98
N ILE A 22 -9.40 4.31 -14.05
CA ILE A 22 -9.20 4.13 -12.59
C ILE A 22 -9.37 2.67 -12.14
N GLU A 23 -10.28 1.92 -12.74
CA GLU A 23 -10.49 0.50 -12.44
C GLU A 23 -9.30 -0.36 -12.87
N GLN A 24 -8.63 0.01 -13.97
CA GLN A 24 -7.44 -0.69 -14.43
C GLN A 24 -6.25 -0.39 -13.51
N ALA A 25 -6.04 0.88 -13.16
CA ALA A 25 -5.03 1.28 -12.18
C ALA A 25 -5.24 0.54 -10.85
N ALA A 26 -6.47 0.56 -10.33
CA ALA A 26 -6.84 -0.11 -9.08
C ALA A 26 -6.56 -1.62 -9.12
N ALA A 27 -6.88 -2.30 -10.23
CA ALA A 27 -6.64 -3.74 -10.39
C ALA A 27 -5.14 -4.05 -10.38
N ARG A 28 -4.32 -3.27 -11.08
CA ARG A 28 -2.86 -3.44 -11.14
C ARG A 28 -2.21 -3.13 -9.80
N ILE A 29 -2.61 -2.04 -9.14
CA ILE A 29 -2.13 -1.66 -7.82
C ILE A 29 -2.51 -2.74 -6.80
N ALA A 30 -3.75 -3.22 -6.79
CA ALA A 30 -4.20 -4.26 -5.89
C ALA A 30 -3.39 -5.56 -6.06
N THR A 31 -3.17 -6.00 -7.30
CA THR A 31 -2.35 -7.18 -7.60
C THR A 31 -0.91 -6.99 -7.12
N GLY A 32 -0.25 -5.89 -7.51
CA GLY A 32 1.13 -5.62 -7.12
C GLY A 32 1.31 -5.44 -5.62
N LYS A 33 0.32 -4.81 -4.96
CA LYS A 33 0.40 -4.54 -3.51
C LYS A 33 0.17 -5.79 -2.67
N TRP A 34 -0.80 -6.64 -3.02
CA TRP A 34 -1.15 -7.78 -2.14
C TRP A 34 -0.60 -9.12 -2.59
N PHE A 35 0.11 -9.16 -3.72
CA PHE A 35 0.98 -10.29 -4.03
C PHE A 35 1.95 -10.52 -2.86
N ASN A 36 2.07 -11.77 -2.41
CA ASN A 36 2.88 -12.15 -1.24
C ASN A 36 2.59 -11.31 0.02
N GLY A 37 1.34 -10.84 0.22
CA GLY A 37 0.97 -9.99 1.36
C GLY A 37 1.71 -8.64 1.38
N GLY A 38 2.17 -8.14 0.25
CA GLY A 38 2.92 -6.89 0.13
C GLY A 38 4.39 -6.99 0.55
N GLN A 39 4.89 -8.19 0.78
CA GLN A 39 6.27 -8.46 1.19
C GLN A 39 7.17 -8.63 -0.04
N THR A 40 7.25 -7.60 -0.85
CA THR A 40 8.00 -7.56 -2.11
C THR A 40 8.63 -6.18 -2.27
N CYS A 41 9.92 -6.12 -2.63
CA CYS A 41 10.70 -4.88 -2.73
C CYS A 41 10.17 -3.90 -3.79
N ILE A 42 9.44 -4.40 -4.80
CA ILE A 42 8.80 -3.59 -5.84
C ILE A 42 7.28 -3.44 -5.62
N ALA A 43 6.70 -3.91 -4.50
CA ALA A 43 5.28 -3.67 -4.24
C ALA A 43 4.99 -2.16 -4.19
N PRO A 44 3.88 -1.66 -4.78
CA PRO A 44 3.46 -0.28 -4.59
C PRO A 44 3.40 0.04 -3.09
N ASP A 45 4.25 0.95 -2.62
CA ASP A 45 4.36 1.24 -1.21
C ASP A 45 3.36 2.32 -0.79
N TYR A 46 3.07 3.27 -1.67
CA TYR A 46 2.01 4.26 -1.53
C TYR A 46 1.47 4.67 -2.91
N VAL A 47 0.30 5.31 -2.91
CA VAL A 47 -0.36 5.81 -4.12
C VAL A 47 -0.50 7.32 -4.05
N LEU A 48 -0.23 7.99 -5.16
CA LEU A 48 -0.57 9.38 -5.42
C LEU A 48 -1.71 9.42 -6.44
N VAL A 49 -2.79 10.12 -6.13
CA VAL A 49 -3.98 10.24 -7.00
C VAL A 49 -4.54 11.66 -6.94
N LEU A 50 -5.14 12.15 -8.03
CA LEU A 50 -5.88 13.41 -8.01
C LEU A 50 -6.93 13.42 -6.90
N ALA A 51 -7.05 14.55 -6.21
CA ALA A 51 -7.97 14.68 -5.08
C ALA A 51 -9.41 14.27 -5.44
N ASP A 52 -9.91 14.71 -6.60
CA ASP A 52 -11.26 14.41 -7.09
C ASP A 52 -11.46 12.94 -7.48
N CYS A 53 -10.37 12.20 -7.72
CA CYS A 53 -10.39 10.79 -8.09
C CYS A 53 -10.18 9.83 -6.90
N ALA A 54 -9.84 10.35 -5.71
CA ALA A 54 -9.44 9.53 -4.56
C ALA A 54 -10.53 8.55 -4.11
N ASP A 55 -11.77 9.01 -3.97
CA ASP A 55 -12.88 8.14 -3.54
C ASP A 55 -13.19 7.06 -4.58
N ALA A 56 -13.15 7.39 -5.87
CA ALA A 56 -13.33 6.45 -6.95
C ALA A 56 -12.23 5.38 -6.95
N LEU A 57 -10.97 5.78 -6.76
CA LEU A 57 -9.84 4.86 -6.64
C LEU A 57 -9.98 3.92 -5.44
N VAL A 58 -10.36 4.46 -4.27
CA VAL A 58 -10.60 3.66 -3.05
C VAL A 58 -11.70 2.61 -3.29
N ALA A 59 -12.80 3.00 -3.93
CA ALA A 59 -13.88 2.08 -4.27
C ALA A 59 -13.43 0.99 -5.26
N ALA A 60 -12.69 1.37 -6.30
CA ALA A 60 -12.15 0.45 -7.30
C ALA A 60 -11.12 -0.53 -6.69
N ILE A 61 -10.21 -0.05 -5.84
CA ILE A 61 -9.25 -0.89 -5.11
C ILE A 61 -9.96 -1.89 -4.20
N ARG A 62 -11.00 -1.46 -3.47
CA ARG A 62 -11.81 -2.35 -2.63
C ARG A 62 -12.44 -3.48 -3.46
N LYS A 63 -13.00 -3.15 -4.61
CA LYS A 63 -13.60 -4.12 -5.55
C LYS A 63 -12.54 -5.09 -6.09
N ALA A 64 -11.36 -4.58 -6.48
CA ALA A 64 -10.25 -5.39 -6.97
C ALA A 64 -9.73 -6.35 -5.89
N ALA A 65 -9.51 -5.87 -4.67
CA ALA A 65 -9.09 -6.69 -3.53
C ALA A 65 -10.08 -7.82 -3.21
N GLY A 66 -11.38 -7.50 -3.21
CA GLY A 66 -12.42 -8.50 -2.97
C GLY A 66 -12.52 -9.57 -4.07
N ARG A 67 -12.09 -9.26 -5.30
CA ARG A 67 -11.98 -10.25 -6.38
C ARG A 67 -10.75 -11.14 -6.24
N LEU A 68 -9.62 -10.57 -5.83
CA LEU A 68 -8.38 -11.31 -5.61
C LEU A 68 -8.50 -12.25 -4.40
N TYR A 69 -9.07 -11.73 -3.32
CA TYR A 69 -9.18 -12.44 -2.04
C TYR A 69 -10.58 -12.23 -1.45
N PRO A 70 -11.57 -13.06 -1.81
CA PRO A 70 -12.92 -13.00 -1.22
C PRO A 70 -12.91 -13.26 0.30
N ALA A 71 -11.90 -14.02 0.77
CA ALA A 71 -11.65 -14.31 2.18
C ALA A 71 -10.13 -14.32 2.43
N TYR A 72 -9.70 -14.11 3.66
CA TYR A 72 -8.29 -14.03 4.04
C TYR A 72 -7.87 -15.09 5.07
N ALA A 73 -8.66 -15.32 6.11
CA ALA A 73 -8.24 -16.11 7.27
C ALA A 73 -7.90 -17.57 6.89
N ALA A 74 -8.81 -18.24 6.20
CA ALA A 74 -8.63 -19.64 5.76
C ALA A 74 -8.07 -19.76 4.33
N ASN A 75 -7.81 -18.65 3.64
CA ASN A 75 -7.34 -18.67 2.26
C ASN A 75 -5.85 -18.99 2.20
N SER A 76 -5.47 -20.13 1.60
CA SER A 76 -4.08 -20.56 1.44
C SER A 76 -3.27 -19.63 0.52
N ASP A 77 -3.94 -18.94 -0.42
CA ASP A 77 -3.28 -18.07 -1.39
C ASP A 77 -2.93 -16.68 -0.82
N TYR A 78 -3.52 -16.34 0.34
CA TYR A 78 -3.19 -15.10 1.03
C TYR A 78 -2.07 -15.30 2.03
N THR A 79 -0.91 -14.73 1.74
CA THR A 79 0.33 -14.91 2.50
C THR A 79 0.27 -14.24 3.89
N ALA A 80 0.70 -14.98 4.91
CA ALA A 80 0.93 -14.42 6.25
C ALA A 80 2.19 -13.55 6.30
N ILE A 81 2.27 -12.64 7.27
CA ILE A 81 3.49 -11.89 7.54
C ILE A 81 4.58 -12.86 8.04
N VAL A 82 5.79 -12.70 7.52
CA VAL A 82 6.90 -13.66 7.65
C VAL A 82 7.20 -14.06 9.09
N ASN A 83 7.13 -13.12 10.04
CA ASN A 83 7.35 -13.38 11.46
C ASN A 83 6.61 -12.38 12.36
N GLU A 84 6.59 -12.67 13.65
CA GLU A 84 5.90 -11.88 14.67
C GLU A 84 6.46 -10.45 14.79
N ARG A 85 7.77 -10.26 14.66
CA ARG A 85 8.40 -8.94 14.73
C ARG A 85 7.86 -8.01 13.63
N HIS A 86 7.79 -8.51 12.39
CA HIS A 86 7.25 -7.73 11.26
C HIS A 86 5.74 -7.54 11.37
N TYR A 87 4.99 -8.52 11.87
CA TYR A 87 3.58 -8.36 12.15
C TYR A 87 3.31 -7.22 13.13
N ARG A 88 4.06 -7.17 14.25
CA ARG A 88 3.95 -6.09 15.24
C ARG A 88 4.37 -4.74 14.67
N ARG A 89 5.44 -4.68 13.86
CA ARG A 89 5.86 -3.45 13.18
C ARG A 89 4.75 -2.90 12.30
N LEU A 90 4.15 -3.73 11.45
CA LEU A 90 3.04 -3.31 10.58
C LEU A 90 1.82 -2.85 11.36
N THR A 91 1.47 -3.53 12.44
CA THR A 91 0.39 -3.10 13.33
C THR A 91 0.70 -1.74 13.95
N ALA A 92 1.93 -1.51 14.40
CA ALA A 92 2.36 -0.23 14.96
C ALA A 92 2.27 0.91 13.93
N LEU A 93 2.57 0.67 12.65
CA LEU A 93 2.39 1.67 11.58
C LEU A 93 0.94 2.11 11.44
N VAL A 94 0.00 1.16 11.55
CA VAL A 94 -1.44 1.48 11.49
C VAL A 94 -1.87 2.29 12.70
N GLU A 95 -1.39 1.94 13.90
CA GLU A 95 -1.74 2.65 15.13
C GLU A 95 -1.13 4.06 15.15
N ASP A 96 0.13 4.25 14.71
CA ASP A 96 0.74 5.57 14.55
C ASP A 96 -0.07 6.46 13.59
N ALA A 97 -0.41 5.92 12.42
CA ALA A 97 -1.21 6.66 11.43
C ALA A 97 -2.59 7.02 11.98
N ARG A 98 -3.26 6.11 12.68
CA ARG A 98 -4.56 6.36 13.32
C ARG A 98 -4.46 7.44 14.39
N ALA A 99 -3.46 7.37 15.25
CA ALA A 99 -3.23 8.36 16.32
C ALA A 99 -2.96 9.77 15.75
N LYS A 100 -2.39 9.85 14.55
CA LYS A 100 -2.14 11.11 13.83
C LYS A 100 -3.28 11.56 12.92
N GLY A 101 -4.44 10.90 13.00
CA GLY A 101 -5.66 11.33 12.32
C GLY A 101 -5.92 10.70 10.95
N ALA A 102 -5.11 9.73 10.51
CA ALA A 102 -5.39 9.02 9.27
C ALA A 102 -6.66 8.15 9.39
N LYS A 103 -7.43 8.09 8.31
CA LYS A 103 -8.58 7.19 8.18
C LYS A 103 -8.11 5.81 7.75
N ILE A 104 -8.36 4.81 8.59
CA ILE A 104 -7.99 3.41 8.35
C ILE A 104 -9.17 2.67 7.71
N VAL A 105 -8.97 2.11 6.53
CA VAL A 105 -9.99 1.37 5.77
C VAL A 105 -9.51 -0.06 5.55
N THR A 106 -9.92 -0.97 6.42
CA THR A 106 -9.61 -2.39 6.28
C THR A 106 -10.49 -3.03 5.21
N LEU A 107 -9.87 -3.74 4.27
CA LEU A 107 -10.55 -4.47 3.20
C LEU A 107 -10.86 -5.88 3.69
N ASN A 108 -12.10 -6.14 4.05
CA ASN A 108 -12.53 -7.39 4.66
C ASN A 108 -13.95 -7.78 4.19
N PRO A 109 -14.09 -8.27 2.95
CA PRO A 109 -15.39 -8.58 2.37
C PRO A 109 -16.13 -9.67 3.16
N ALA A 110 -15.43 -10.67 3.67
CA ALA A 110 -16.02 -11.78 4.44
C ALA A 110 -16.21 -11.48 5.94
N LYS A 111 -15.87 -10.26 6.38
CA LYS A 111 -15.98 -9.82 7.81
C LYS A 111 -15.24 -10.77 8.78
N GLU A 112 -14.12 -11.30 8.35
CA GLU A 112 -13.31 -12.23 9.13
C GLU A 112 -12.54 -11.52 10.25
N LYS A 113 -12.15 -12.31 11.25
CA LYS A 113 -11.21 -11.90 12.30
C LYS A 113 -10.07 -12.91 12.34
N PRO A 114 -9.01 -12.73 11.52
CA PRO A 114 -7.87 -13.63 11.51
C PRO A 114 -7.29 -13.74 12.93
N ALA A 115 -6.97 -14.98 13.34
CA ALA A 115 -6.29 -15.19 14.62
C ALA A 115 -4.91 -14.53 14.60
N ALA A 116 -4.50 -13.86 15.67
CA ALA A 116 -3.19 -13.21 15.77
C ALA A 116 -2.03 -14.20 15.48
N ALA A 117 -2.15 -15.44 15.95
CA ALA A 117 -1.18 -16.50 15.69
C ALA A 117 -1.01 -16.85 14.20
N SER A 118 -2.01 -16.56 13.34
CA SER A 118 -1.90 -16.77 11.90
C SER A 118 -0.99 -15.75 11.21
N ARG A 119 -0.74 -14.61 11.84
CA ARG A 119 -0.04 -13.44 11.28
C ARG A 119 -0.61 -12.96 9.93
N LYS A 120 -1.84 -13.31 9.60
CA LYS A 120 -2.53 -12.78 8.43
C LYS A 120 -3.05 -11.38 8.74
N LEU A 121 -2.41 -10.37 8.19
CA LEU A 121 -2.80 -8.98 8.32
C LEU A 121 -3.70 -8.60 7.15
N LEU A 122 -4.92 -8.14 7.44
CA LEU A 122 -5.87 -7.77 6.39
C LEU A 122 -5.35 -6.59 5.54
N PRO A 123 -5.57 -6.60 4.23
CA PRO A 123 -5.29 -5.46 3.37
C PRO A 123 -5.94 -4.20 3.92
N THR A 124 -5.16 -3.13 4.03
CA THR A 124 -5.63 -1.91 4.68
C THR A 124 -5.18 -0.69 3.88
N LEU A 125 -6.13 0.17 3.53
CA LEU A 125 -5.87 1.49 2.97
C LEU A 125 -5.74 2.49 4.11
N VAL A 126 -4.80 3.43 3.98
CA VAL A 126 -4.56 4.50 4.95
C VAL A 126 -4.72 5.83 4.22
N LEU A 127 -5.77 6.59 4.55
CA LEU A 127 -6.15 7.82 3.87
C LEU A 127 -5.86 9.04 4.75
N GLY A 128 -5.55 10.17 4.12
CA GLY A 128 -5.21 11.40 4.85
C GLY A 128 -3.86 11.30 5.54
N VAL A 129 -2.91 10.64 4.89
CA VAL A 129 -1.54 10.49 5.41
C VAL A 129 -0.76 11.79 5.33
N THR A 130 0.18 11.97 6.27
CA THR A 130 1.12 13.09 6.33
C THR A 130 2.55 12.56 6.49
N ASP A 131 3.54 13.35 6.09
CA ASP A 131 4.95 12.92 6.09
C ASP A 131 5.54 12.65 7.49
N ASP A 132 4.86 13.09 8.57
CA ASP A 132 5.27 12.79 9.94
C ASP A 132 4.79 11.40 10.42
N MET A 133 3.90 10.73 9.69
CA MET A 133 3.47 9.37 9.98
C MET A 133 4.56 8.36 9.65
N ALA A 134 4.79 7.39 10.52
CA ALA A 134 5.84 6.38 10.34
C ALA A 134 5.65 5.57 9.05
N ILE A 135 4.39 5.31 8.67
CA ILE A 135 4.04 4.60 7.43
C ILE A 135 4.52 5.33 6.15
N MET A 136 4.73 6.66 6.20
CA MET A 136 5.26 7.45 5.10
C MET A 136 6.79 7.57 5.10
N ARG A 137 7.47 7.19 6.19
CA ARG A 137 8.93 7.35 6.37
C ARG A 137 9.73 6.08 6.12
N GLU A 138 9.15 4.91 6.38
CA GLU A 138 9.82 3.63 6.20
C GLU A 138 9.13 2.77 5.13
N GLU A 139 9.88 1.88 4.49
CA GLU A 139 9.33 0.87 3.58
C GLU A 139 8.36 -0.03 4.34
N ILE A 140 7.14 -0.16 3.82
CA ILE A 140 6.07 -0.89 4.52
C ILE A 140 6.33 -2.38 4.54
N PHE A 141 6.62 -2.98 3.38
CA PHE A 141 6.86 -4.43 3.23
C PHE A 141 5.74 -5.28 3.86
N GLY A 142 4.50 -4.92 3.50
CA GLY A 142 3.28 -5.50 4.07
C GLY A 142 2.01 -5.00 3.38
N PRO A 143 0.81 -5.51 3.76
CA PRO A 143 -0.44 -5.27 3.05
C PRO A 143 -1.12 -3.94 3.40
N LEU A 144 -0.36 -2.92 3.74
CA LEU A 144 -0.85 -1.58 4.04
C LEU A 144 -0.57 -0.65 2.85
N LEU A 145 -1.54 0.14 2.44
CA LEU A 145 -1.43 1.02 1.29
C LEU A 145 -1.88 2.45 1.64
N PRO A 146 -0.94 3.35 1.92
CA PRO A 146 -1.22 4.79 2.00
C PRO A 146 -1.72 5.32 0.66
N ILE A 147 -2.74 6.18 0.71
CA ILE A 147 -3.24 6.93 -0.43
C ILE A 147 -3.13 8.41 -0.09
N GLU A 148 -2.32 9.10 -0.85
CA GLU A 148 -2.06 10.53 -0.79
C GLU A 148 -2.68 11.20 -2.01
N THR A 149 -3.21 12.40 -1.84
CA THR A 149 -3.79 13.16 -2.94
C THR A 149 -2.83 14.25 -3.43
N TYR A 150 -3.02 14.64 -4.69
CA TYR A 150 -2.38 15.80 -5.29
C TYR A 150 -3.41 16.62 -6.09
N ALA A 151 -3.14 17.91 -6.29
CA ALA A 151 -3.97 18.78 -7.09
C ALA A 151 -3.48 18.86 -8.55
N THR A 152 -2.17 18.79 -8.78
CA THR A 152 -1.56 18.83 -10.11
C THR A 152 -0.44 17.79 -10.22
N LEU A 153 -0.15 17.34 -11.44
CA LEU A 153 0.94 16.39 -11.68
C LEU A 153 2.30 16.99 -11.23
N ASP A 154 2.51 18.29 -11.40
CA ASP A 154 3.72 18.96 -10.92
C ASP A 154 3.88 18.87 -9.40
N GLU A 155 2.77 18.95 -8.64
CA GLU A 155 2.79 18.71 -7.19
C GLU A 155 3.19 17.28 -6.87
N ALA A 156 2.63 16.29 -7.58
CA ALA A 156 3.01 14.90 -7.40
C ALA A 156 4.50 14.67 -7.68
N ILE A 157 5.03 15.24 -8.76
CA ILE A 157 6.45 15.17 -9.11
C ILE A 157 7.31 15.84 -8.04
N ALA A 158 6.91 17.01 -7.53
CA ALA A 158 7.63 17.71 -6.46
C ALA A 158 7.70 16.86 -5.18
N LYS A 159 6.58 16.23 -4.79
CA LYS A 159 6.54 15.30 -3.65
C LYS A 159 7.48 14.10 -3.84
N LEU A 160 7.53 13.53 -5.03
CA LEU A 160 8.43 12.42 -5.34
C LEU A 160 9.90 12.84 -5.26
N ASN A 161 10.25 13.98 -5.83
CA ASN A 161 11.62 14.49 -5.84
C ASN A 161 12.13 14.86 -4.44
N ALA A 162 11.23 15.14 -3.50
CA ALA A 162 11.56 15.41 -2.11
C ALA A 162 11.82 14.14 -1.27
N ARG A 163 11.51 12.95 -1.81
CA ARG A 163 11.66 11.65 -1.12
C ARG A 163 12.88 10.88 -1.66
N PRO A 164 13.42 9.92 -0.89
CA PRO A 164 14.49 9.04 -1.37
C PRO A 164 14.10 8.28 -2.63
N HIS A 165 15.06 8.04 -3.51
CA HIS A 165 14.82 7.30 -4.75
C HIS A 165 14.31 5.89 -4.45
N PRO A 166 13.18 5.49 -5.06
CA PRO A 166 12.62 4.15 -4.90
C PRO A 166 13.33 3.15 -5.82
N LEU A 167 13.15 1.85 -5.53
CA LEU A 167 13.59 0.78 -6.42
C LEU A 167 12.69 0.68 -7.66
N ALA A 168 11.38 0.87 -7.51
CA ALA A 168 10.41 0.86 -8.60
C ALA A 168 9.54 2.12 -8.58
N PHE A 169 9.00 2.45 -9.76
CA PHE A 169 8.11 3.58 -9.98
C PHE A 169 7.00 3.16 -10.94
N TYR A 170 5.76 3.46 -10.59
CA TYR A 170 4.58 3.13 -11.40
C TYR A 170 3.83 4.40 -11.80
N TYR A 171 3.48 4.48 -13.07
CA TYR A 171 2.67 5.55 -13.62
C TYR A 171 1.52 4.94 -14.43
N PHE A 172 0.34 5.28 -14.09
CA PHE A 172 -0.90 4.85 -14.71
C PHE A 172 -1.61 6.04 -15.33
#